data_ebef43fc88e43acecd6ba115ea2e707a
#
_entry.id   ebef43fc88e43acecd6ba115ea2e707a
#
_cell.length_a   1.000
_cell.length_b   1.000
_cell.length_c   1.000
_cell.angle_alpha   90.00
_cell.angle_beta   90.00
_cell.angle_gamma   90.00
#
_symmetry.space_group_name_H-M   'P 1'
#
loop_
_entity.id
_entity.type
_entity.pdbx_description
1 polymer ?
#
loop_
_entity_poly.entity_id
_entity_poly.type
_entity_poly.pdbx_seq_one_letter_code
_entity_poly.pdbx_strand_id
1 'polypeptide(L)'
;MQLGKDRLVDLYTNMVRARAFELRLVEAYKVGLIPGHVHIGIGQEATAVGSIAVMRDDDYFTSSHRGDKAHLIARGERPGVMMAEAFGKRTGCNKGKGGHIHFGNLELGDVGSDGILGTTQVIAP
;
A
#
# COMPACT_ATOMS: atom_id res chain seq x y z
N MET A 1 13.84 -9.33 -21.49
CA MET A 1 14.26 -7.94 -21.17
C MET A 1 15.12 -8.04 -19.91
N GLN A 2 16.37 -7.58 -19.96
CA GLN A 2 17.27 -7.60 -18.81
C GLN A 2 17.16 -6.24 -18.11
N LEU A 3 16.77 -6.25 -16.82
CA LEU A 3 16.68 -5.02 -16.03
C LEU A 3 18.10 -4.56 -15.61
N GLY A 4 18.36 -3.26 -15.69
CA GLY A 4 19.60 -2.68 -15.17
C GLY A 4 19.70 -2.81 -13.63
N LYS A 5 20.94 -2.77 -13.12
CA LYS A 5 21.22 -2.93 -11.68
C LYS A 5 20.46 -1.94 -10.81
N ASP A 6 20.41 -0.67 -11.21
CA ASP A 6 19.76 0.38 -10.42
C ASP A 6 18.26 0.11 -10.29
N ARG A 7 17.61 -0.31 -11.39
CA ARG A 7 16.19 -0.71 -11.36
C ARG A 7 15.93 -1.90 -10.44
N LEU A 8 16.82 -2.88 -10.42
CA LEU A 8 16.71 -4.03 -9.50
C LEU A 8 16.84 -3.61 -8.03
N VAL A 9 17.75 -2.66 -7.74
CA VAL A 9 17.93 -2.10 -6.40
C VAL A 9 16.69 -1.32 -5.97
N ASP A 10 16.08 -0.52 -6.85
CA ASP A 10 14.85 0.22 -6.57
C ASP A 10 13.69 -0.72 -6.26
N LEU A 11 13.48 -1.74 -7.08
CA LEU A 11 12.44 -2.74 -6.85
C LEU A 11 12.63 -3.44 -5.50
N TYR A 12 13.83 -3.90 -5.22
CA TYR A 12 14.17 -4.56 -3.96
C TYR A 12 13.97 -3.61 -2.76
N THR A 13 14.38 -2.36 -2.88
CA THR A 13 14.22 -1.35 -1.84
C THR A 13 12.74 -1.14 -1.50
N ASN A 14 11.87 -1.04 -2.50
CA ASN A 14 10.44 -0.90 -2.29
C ASN A 14 9.82 -2.15 -1.65
N MET A 15 10.27 -3.35 -2.02
CA MET A 15 9.85 -4.60 -1.36
C MET A 15 10.25 -4.62 0.12
N VAL A 16 11.48 -4.20 0.44
CA VAL A 16 11.97 -4.13 1.83
C VAL A 16 11.20 -3.09 2.63
N ARG A 17 10.92 -1.92 2.04
CA ARG A 17 10.09 -0.86 2.67
C ARG A 17 8.67 -1.35 2.96
N ALA A 18 8.04 -2.02 2.00
CA ALA A 18 6.72 -2.60 2.17
C ALA A 18 6.69 -3.64 3.31
N ARG A 19 7.65 -4.56 3.33
CA ARG A 19 7.81 -5.54 4.40
C ARG A 19 8.00 -4.88 5.77
N ALA A 20 8.87 -3.88 5.86
CA ALA A 20 9.14 -3.17 7.09
C ALA A 20 7.90 -2.44 7.61
N PHE A 21 7.13 -1.80 6.72
CA PHE A 21 5.86 -1.16 7.06
C PHE A 21 4.86 -2.16 7.66
N GLU A 22 4.65 -3.29 6.99
CA GLU A 22 3.72 -4.34 7.45
C GLU A 22 4.12 -4.90 8.82
N LEU A 23 5.40 -5.14 9.06
CA LEU A 23 5.89 -5.59 10.36
C LEU A 23 5.62 -4.56 11.46
N ARG A 24 5.84 -3.27 11.19
CA ARG A 24 5.52 -2.19 12.12
C ARG A 24 4.02 -2.03 12.38
N LEU A 25 3.21 -2.25 11.34
CA LEU A 25 1.76 -2.27 11.48
C LEU A 25 1.30 -3.38 12.44
N VAL A 26 1.86 -4.58 12.30
CA VAL A 26 1.60 -5.71 13.21
C VAL A 26 2.02 -5.41 14.65
N GLU A 27 3.20 -4.81 14.84
CA GLU A 27 3.67 -4.41 16.17
C GLU A 27 2.72 -3.41 16.83
N ALA A 28 2.32 -2.37 16.09
CA ALA A 28 1.38 -1.36 16.57
C ALA A 28 0.00 -1.96 16.90
N TYR A 29 -0.47 -2.91 16.10
CA TYR A 29 -1.71 -3.62 16.37
C TYR A 29 -1.64 -4.44 17.65
N LYS A 30 -0.56 -5.21 17.86
CA LYS A 30 -0.37 -6.05 19.06
C LYS A 30 -0.41 -5.27 20.36
N VAL A 31 0.01 -4.02 20.36
CA VAL A 31 -0.02 -3.13 21.54
C VAL A 31 -1.29 -2.26 21.60
N GLY A 32 -2.29 -2.53 20.75
CA GLY A 32 -3.59 -1.89 20.80
C GLY A 32 -3.66 -0.47 20.24
N LEU A 33 -2.67 -0.04 19.46
CA LEU A 33 -2.66 1.30 18.85
C LEU A 33 -3.53 1.41 17.60
N ILE A 34 -3.88 0.28 16.99
CA ILE A 34 -4.70 0.23 15.78
C ILE A 34 -6.02 -0.47 16.14
N PRO A 35 -7.16 0.21 15.97
CA PRO A 35 -8.47 -0.37 16.24
C PRO A 35 -8.89 -1.39 15.17
N GLY A 36 -9.77 -2.33 15.54
CA GLY A 36 -10.32 -3.32 14.63
C GLY A 36 -9.40 -4.50 14.37
N HIS A 37 -9.43 -5.01 13.13
CA HIS A 37 -8.59 -6.13 12.67
C HIS A 37 -7.57 -5.64 11.65
N VAL A 38 -6.36 -6.20 11.68
CA VAL A 38 -5.31 -5.87 10.71
C VAL A 38 -5.17 -7.00 9.69
N HIS A 39 -5.21 -6.65 8.41
CA HIS A 39 -4.95 -7.55 7.28
C HIS A 39 -3.58 -7.21 6.70
N ILE A 40 -2.68 -8.18 6.73
CA ILE A 40 -1.31 -8.00 6.26
C ILE A 40 -1.12 -8.62 4.88
N GLY A 41 -0.25 -7.99 4.09
CA GLY A 41 0.17 -8.44 2.76
C GLY A 41 1.57 -9.04 2.72
N ILE A 42 2.12 -9.44 3.87
CA ILE A 42 3.46 -10.04 3.95
C ILE A 42 3.56 -11.27 3.03
N GLY A 43 4.56 -11.25 2.13
CA GLY A 43 4.77 -12.27 1.10
C GLY A 43 4.25 -11.87 -0.28
N GLN A 44 3.53 -10.75 -0.41
CA GLN A 44 2.98 -10.25 -1.68
C GLN A 44 3.78 -9.07 -2.26
N GLU A 45 4.90 -8.70 -1.66
CA GLU A 45 5.65 -7.50 -2.00
C GLU A 45 6.09 -7.49 -3.47
N ALA A 46 6.59 -8.62 -3.96
CA ALA A 46 7.07 -8.73 -5.35
C ALA A 46 5.94 -8.52 -6.36
N THR A 47 4.74 -9.04 -6.08
CA THR A 47 3.56 -8.85 -6.95
C THR A 47 3.16 -7.39 -7.00
N ALA A 48 3.04 -6.75 -5.84
CA ALA A 48 2.62 -5.35 -5.75
C ALA A 48 3.67 -4.40 -6.36
N VAL A 49 4.92 -4.53 -5.97
CA VAL A 49 6.01 -3.68 -6.49
C VAL A 49 6.22 -3.91 -7.98
N GLY A 50 6.14 -5.16 -8.44
CA GLY A 50 6.31 -5.51 -9.85
C GLY A 50 5.19 -4.95 -10.74
N SER A 51 3.94 -4.97 -10.29
CA SER A 51 2.82 -4.39 -11.04
C SER A 51 2.96 -2.87 -11.18
N ILE A 52 3.30 -2.17 -10.11
CA ILE A 52 3.54 -0.71 -10.15
C ILE A 52 4.73 -0.37 -11.05
N ALA A 53 5.75 -1.20 -11.06
CA ALA A 53 6.98 -0.93 -11.82
C ALA A 53 6.79 -0.88 -13.34
N VAL A 54 5.70 -1.41 -13.87
CA VAL A 54 5.38 -1.41 -15.30
C VAL A 54 4.32 -0.37 -15.68
N MET A 55 3.75 0.31 -14.69
CA MET A 55 2.77 1.38 -14.89
C MET A 55 3.47 2.70 -15.23
N ARG A 56 2.75 3.57 -15.94
CA ARG A 56 3.15 4.96 -16.19
C ARG A 56 2.79 5.83 -14.98
N ASP A 57 3.37 7.00 -14.87
CA ASP A 57 3.12 7.92 -13.77
C ASP A 57 1.68 8.46 -13.76
N ASP A 58 1.02 8.50 -14.91
CA ASP A 58 -0.36 8.95 -15.10
C ASP A 58 -1.41 7.82 -15.09
N ASP A 59 -0.99 6.57 -14.91
CA ASP A 59 -1.92 5.44 -14.79
C ASP A 59 -2.59 5.43 -13.41
N TYR A 60 -3.87 5.03 -13.39
CA TYR A 60 -4.64 4.79 -12.18
C TYR A 60 -4.72 3.29 -11.87
N PHE A 61 -4.87 2.98 -10.59
CA PHE A 61 -5.01 1.59 -10.14
C PHE A 61 -5.93 1.47 -8.94
N THR A 62 -6.43 0.27 -8.73
CA THR A 62 -7.07 -0.17 -7.50
C THR A 62 -6.34 -1.39 -6.96
N SER A 63 -6.48 -1.64 -5.67
CA SER A 63 -5.86 -2.81 -5.05
C SER A 63 -6.76 -3.48 -4.02
N SER A 64 -6.45 -4.71 -3.65
CA SER A 64 -7.08 -5.34 -2.50
C SER A 64 -6.45 -4.82 -1.20
N HIS A 65 -7.21 -4.88 -0.12
CA HIS A 65 -6.81 -4.48 1.24
C HIS A 65 -5.54 -5.15 1.79
N ARG A 66 -4.98 -6.18 1.12
CA ARG A 66 -3.69 -6.79 1.45
C ARG A 66 -2.55 -6.31 0.58
N GLY A 67 -2.85 -5.91 -0.65
CA GLY A 67 -1.84 -5.41 -1.60
C GLY A 67 -1.62 -3.91 -1.52
N ASP A 68 -2.61 -3.14 -1.10
CA ASP A 68 -2.66 -1.68 -1.12
C ASP A 68 -1.40 -1.00 -0.57
N LYS A 69 -0.92 -1.47 0.57
CA LYS A 69 0.25 -0.91 1.25
C LYS A 69 1.52 -0.98 0.40
N ALA A 70 1.78 -2.14 -0.18
CA ALA A 70 2.96 -2.34 -1.02
C ALA A 70 2.84 -1.60 -2.36
N HIS A 71 1.63 -1.51 -2.95
CA HIS A 71 1.38 -0.71 -4.15
C HIS A 71 1.63 0.77 -3.89
N LEU A 72 1.06 1.33 -2.82
CA LEU A 72 1.24 2.73 -2.46
C LEU A 72 2.70 3.07 -2.16
N ILE A 73 3.42 2.22 -1.42
CA ILE A 73 4.85 2.42 -1.14
C ILE A 73 5.66 2.40 -2.44
N ALA A 74 5.36 1.47 -3.34
CA ALA A 74 6.02 1.40 -4.64
C ALA A 74 5.71 2.62 -5.53
N ARG A 75 4.52 3.22 -5.36
CA ARG A 75 4.08 4.44 -6.05
C ARG A 75 4.66 5.72 -5.44
N GLY A 76 5.33 5.63 -4.27
CA GLY A 76 6.00 6.74 -3.62
C GLY A 76 5.28 7.30 -2.39
N GLU A 77 4.22 6.65 -1.90
CA GLU A 77 3.57 7.08 -0.68
C GLU A 77 4.51 6.95 0.54
N ARG A 78 4.43 7.93 1.41
CA ARG A 78 5.24 7.97 2.63
C ARG A 78 4.67 7.03 3.69
N PRO A 79 5.45 6.06 4.19
CA PRO A 79 4.99 5.12 5.21
C PRO A 79 4.41 5.79 6.46
N GLY A 80 4.92 6.98 6.83
CA GLY A 80 4.40 7.75 7.97
C GLY A 80 2.96 8.25 7.78
N VAL A 81 2.58 8.63 6.55
CA VAL A 81 1.21 9.04 6.21
C VAL A 81 0.26 7.84 6.28
N MET A 82 0.70 6.70 5.77
CA MET A 82 -0.08 5.46 5.83
C MET A 82 -0.23 4.97 7.28
N MET A 83 0.82 5.06 8.09
CA MET A 83 0.75 4.69 9.51
C MET A 83 -0.20 5.63 10.27
N ALA A 84 -0.17 6.94 9.97
CA ALA A 84 -1.11 7.90 10.54
C ALA A 84 -2.57 7.56 10.18
N GLU A 85 -2.82 7.09 8.95
CA GLU A 85 -4.15 6.61 8.54
C GLU A 85 -4.58 5.39 9.36
N ALA A 86 -3.72 4.39 9.50
CA ALA A 86 -3.99 3.20 10.30
C ALA A 86 -4.30 3.54 11.77
N PHE A 87 -3.71 4.62 12.30
CA PHE A 87 -3.95 5.13 13.66
C PHE A 87 -5.18 6.04 13.76
N GLY A 88 -5.94 6.24 12.69
CA GLY A 88 -7.08 7.14 12.65
C GLY A 88 -6.72 8.62 12.79
N LYS A 89 -5.51 9.03 12.39
CA LYS A 89 -5.05 10.41 12.49
C LYS A 89 -5.44 11.23 11.27
N ARG A 90 -5.74 12.50 11.49
CA ARG A 90 -6.10 13.47 10.42
C ARG A 90 -4.98 13.67 9.39
N THR A 91 -3.75 13.37 9.74
CA THR A 91 -2.58 13.44 8.86
C THR A 91 -2.39 12.20 7.99
N GLY A 92 -3.28 11.21 8.09
CA GLY A 92 -3.32 10.05 7.20
C GLY A 92 -3.84 10.40 5.80
N CYS A 93 -3.60 9.51 4.82
CA CYS A 93 -3.97 9.71 3.41
C CYS A 93 -5.49 9.95 3.22
N ASN A 94 -6.34 9.30 4.00
CA ASN A 94 -7.79 9.49 4.02
C ASN A 94 -8.29 10.21 5.29
N LYS A 95 -7.43 11.03 5.91
CA LYS A 95 -7.73 11.83 7.11
C LYS A 95 -8.15 10.98 8.31
N GLY A 96 -7.67 9.74 8.39
CA GLY A 96 -7.96 8.80 9.45
C GLY A 96 -9.31 8.09 9.34
N LYS A 97 -10.00 8.18 8.19
CA LYS A 97 -11.32 7.58 7.98
C LYS A 97 -11.27 6.19 7.35
N GLY A 98 -10.20 5.88 6.63
CA GLY A 98 -10.01 4.61 5.93
C GLY A 98 -9.46 3.50 6.81
N GLY A 99 -8.75 3.86 7.87
CA GLY A 99 -8.05 2.89 8.71
C GLY A 99 -6.97 2.14 7.93
N HIS A 100 -6.80 0.85 8.24
CA HIS A 100 -5.78 0.02 7.59
C HIS A 100 -6.28 -0.75 6.35
N ILE A 101 -7.56 -0.66 6.00
CA ILE A 101 -8.19 -1.39 4.88
C ILE A 101 -8.40 -0.51 3.66
N HIS A 102 -8.65 0.78 3.87
CA HIS A 102 -8.99 1.71 2.82
C HIS A 102 -7.94 2.82 2.72
N PHE A 103 -6.71 2.41 2.42
CA PHE A 103 -5.71 3.36 1.94
C PHE A 103 -6.08 3.83 0.54
N GLY A 104 -5.66 5.02 0.19
CA GLY A 104 -5.85 5.57 -1.15
C GLY A 104 -5.18 6.93 -1.27
N ASN A 105 -4.66 7.23 -2.44
CA ASN A 105 -4.07 8.52 -2.75
C ASN A 105 -4.21 8.81 -4.26
N LEU A 106 -5.20 9.62 -4.62
CA LEU A 106 -5.49 9.98 -6.02
C LEU A 106 -4.32 10.71 -6.70
N GLU A 107 -3.51 11.47 -5.94
CA GLU A 107 -2.34 12.15 -6.49
C GLU A 107 -1.27 11.16 -6.97
N LEU A 108 -1.28 9.95 -6.41
CA LEU A 108 -0.41 8.84 -6.80
C LEU A 108 -1.10 7.84 -7.75
N GLY A 109 -2.32 8.15 -8.22
CA GLY A 109 -3.10 7.29 -9.09
C GLY A 109 -3.84 6.15 -8.38
N ASP A 110 -3.77 6.06 -7.05
CA ASP A 110 -4.52 5.06 -6.28
C ASP A 110 -5.95 5.56 -6.02
N VAL A 111 -6.92 4.93 -6.68
CA VAL A 111 -8.35 5.25 -6.50
C VAL A 111 -8.97 4.55 -5.27
N GLY A 112 -8.19 3.78 -4.55
CA GLY A 112 -8.54 3.15 -3.28
C GLY A 112 -8.45 1.64 -3.28
N SER A 113 -8.58 1.08 -2.08
CA SER A 113 -8.59 -0.36 -1.85
C SER A 113 -9.90 -0.80 -1.19
N ASP A 114 -10.27 -2.07 -1.40
CA ASP A 114 -11.49 -2.65 -0.82
C ASP A 114 -11.19 -4.00 -0.17
N GLY A 115 -11.94 -4.29 0.90
CA GLY A 115 -11.94 -5.57 1.60
C GLY A 115 -12.73 -6.67 0.89
N ILE A 116 -13.60 -6.31 -0.05
CA ILE A 116 -14.40 -7.27 -0.81
C ILE A 116 -13.62 -7.70 -2.04
N LEU A 117 -13.18 -8.96 -2.07
CA LEU A 117 -12.43 -9.50 -3.20
C LEU A 117 -13.28 -9.50 -4.48
N GLY A 118 -12.71 -8.97 -5.56
CA GLY A 118 -13.38 -8.82 -6.85
C GLY A 118 -14.02 -7.44 -7.09
N THR A 119 -14.34 -6.68 -6.05
CA THR A 119 -14.91 -5.33 -6.20
C THR A 119 -13.97 -4.39 -6.97
N THR A 120 -12.67 -4.53 -6.77
CA THR A 120 -11.67 -3.73 -7.47
C THR A 120 -11.74 -3.85 -8.99
N GLN A 121 -12.21 -4.98 -9.53
CA GLN A 121 -12.41 -5.16 -10.97
C GLN A 121 -13.59 -4.34 -11.53
N VAL A 122 -14.53 -3.99 -10.65
CA VAL A 122 -15.74 -3.22 -11.04
C VAL A 122 -15.47 -1.72 -10.93
N ILE A 123 -14.63 -1.31 -9.99
CA ILE A 123 -14.30 0.11 -9.74
C ILE A 123 -13.03 0.56 -10.45
N ALA A 124 -12.30 -0.36 -11.08
CA ALA A 124 -11.13 -0.02 -11.89
C ALA A 124 -11.57 0.88 -13.07
N PRO A 125 -10.82 1.97 -13.33
CA PRO A 125 -11.08 2.90 -14.42
C PRO A 125 -10.88 2.28 -15.80
#